data_c694aa2726bc97c19d2d70ffb3ce9447
#
_entry.id   c694aa2726bc97c19d2d70ffb3ce9447
#
_cell.length_a   1.000
_cell.length_b   1.000
_cell.length_c   1.000
_cell.angle_alpha   90.00
_cell.angle_beta   90.00
_cell.angle_gamma   90.00
#
_symmetry.space_group_name_H-M   'P 1'
#
loop_
_entity.id
_entity.type
_entity.pdbx_description
1 polymer ?
#
loop_
_entity_poly.entity_id
_entity_poly.type
_entity_poly.pdbx_seq_one_letter_code
_entity_poly.pdbx_strand_id
1 'polypeptide(L)'
;FNVSALIVTDASGNLMSESSTDDVGYESLATYLKEAPVLEVATHPLKSYTDRITLADDSVADIGCVTRQDGEGIVIAVRHQSAKAVASNTLKLQSLLEGYETIDSGNIVIENDGKVVATNAVEPTVLGVFDLPATDAIIVDEIKDRCLPGKVRLVNVNGEWYLGTYGKAQKFYVYTYASAQRYFEVVAAVAAGVLVLYSGVV
;
A
#
# COMPACT_ATOMS: atom_id res chain seq x y z
N PHE A 1 16.72 -0.60 16.73
CA PHE A 1 15.54 -1.45 16.45
C PHE A 1 14.66 -1.39 17.69
N ASN A 2 13.46 -0.81 17.59
CA ASN A 2 12.49 -0.82 18.69
C ASN A 2 11.67 -2.11 18.57
N VAL A 3 12.07 -3.15 19.34
CA VAL A 3 11.28 -4.37 19.49
C VAL A 3 10.35 -4.15 20.68
N SER A 4 9.06 -4.28 20.48
CA SER A 4 8.04 -4.11 21.52
C SER A 4 7.83 -5.37 22.34
N ALA A 5 7.97 -6.55 21.71
CA ALA A 5 7.93 -7.83 22.42
C ALA A 5 8.88 -8.84 21.77
N LEU A 6 9.45 -9.70 22.61
CA LEU A 6 10.17 -10.91 22.23
C LEU A 6 9.45 -12.10 22.83
N ILE A 7 8.96 -13.01 21.96
CA ILE A 7 8.17 -14.15 22.34
C ILE A 7 8.92 -15.41 21.93
N VAL A 8 8.97 -16.40 22.80
CA VAL A 8 9.54 -17.71 22.52
C VAL A 8 8.43 -18.76 22.68
N THR A 9 8.24 -19.58 21.65
CA THR A 9 7.25 -20.64 21.64
C THR A 9 7.91 -22.02 21.45
N ASP A 10 7.17 -23.07 21.77
CA ASP A 10 7.47 -24.42 21.32
C ASP A 10 7.17 -24.60 19.81
N ALA A 11 7.40 -25.80 19.29
CA ALA A 11 7.12 -26.13 17.89
C ALA A 11 5.62 -26.09 17.52
N SER A 12 4.74 -26.10 18.50
CA SER A 12 3.28 -26.01 18.32
C SER A 12 2.73 -24.60 18.52
N GLY A 13 3.61 -23.62 18.70
CA GLY A 13 3.23 -22.23 18.92
C GLY A 13 2.75 -21.91 20.33
N ASN A 14 2.95 -22.79 21.34
CA ASN A 14 2.61 -22.48 22.71
C ASN A 14 3.70 -21.66 23.39
N LEU A 15 3.29 -20.70 24.22
CA LEU A 15 4.20 -19.83 24.93
C LEU A 15 5.16 -20.58 25.85
N MET A 16 6.45 -20.32 25.72
CA MET A 16 7.49 -20.77 26.65
C MET A 16 8.04 -19.59 27.46
N SER A 17 8.26 -18.45 26.84
CA SER A 17 8.79 -17.26 27.50
C SER A 17 8.41 -16.00 26.71
N GLU A 18 8.22 -14.91 27.42
CA GLU A 18 7.89 -13.61 26.84
C GLU A 18 8.59 -12.49 27.58
N SER A 19 9.02 -11.48 26.82
CA SER A 19 9.46 -10.19 27.32
C SER A 19 8.80 -9.11 26.47
N SER A 20 7.88 -8.35 27.05
CA SER A 20 7.14 -7.27 26.37
C SER A 20 7.34 -5.94 27.09
N THR A 21 7.44 -4.87 26.33
CA THR A 21 7.47 -3.48 26.82
C THR A 21 6.16 -2.76 26.59
N ASP A 22 5.24 -3.37 25.81
CA ASP A 22 3.94 -2.85 25.39
C ASP A 22 2.82 -3.83 25.74
N ASP A 23 1.57 -3.38 25.58
CA ASP A 23 0.36 -4.21 25.79
C ASP A 23 0.18 -5.30 24.69
N VAL A 24 1.05 -5.34 23.69
CA VAL A 24 1.01 -6.35 22.63
C VAL A 24 2.00 -7.45 22.91
N GLY A 25 1.47 -8.56 23.38
CA GLY A 25 2.22 -9.75 23.73
C GLY A 25 1.62 -11.02 23.10
N TYR A 26 2.03 -12.18 23.66
CA TYR A 26 1.59 -13.49 23.15
C TYR A 26 0.07 -13.63 23.09
N GLU A 27 -0.67 -13.17 24.10
CA GLU A 27 -2.14 -13.34 24.14
C GLU A 27 -2.84 -12.66 22.98
N SER A 28 -2.42 -11.45 22.62
CA SER A 28 -2.99 -10.70 21.49
C SER A 28 -2.64 -11.31 20.12
N LEU A 29 -1.59 -12.13 20.05
CA LEU A 29 -1.07 -12.74 18.83
C LEU A 29 -1.29 -14.25 18.78
N ALA A 30 -1.80 -14.88 19.83
CA ALA A 30 -1.83 -16.34 20.01
C ALA A 30 -2.49 -17.09 18.85
N THR A 31 -3.55 -16.56 18.26
CA THR A 31 -4.24 -17.17 17.12
C THR A 31 -3.35 -17.15 15.88
N TYR A 32 -2.74 -16.02 15.59
CA TYR A 32 -1.86 -15.82 14.43
C TYR A 32 -0.56 -16.66 14.57
N LEU A 33 0.02 -16.73 15.78
CA LEU A 33 1.25 -17.49 16.02
C LEU A 33 1.09 -19.02 15.87
N LYS A 34 -0.14 -19.50 15.80
CA LYS A 34 -0.48 -20.90 15.53
C LYS A 34 -0.85 -21.18 14.08
N GLU A 35 -0.75 -20.20 13.20
CA GLU A 35 -0.98 -20.41 11.77
C GLU A 35 0.18 -21.17 11.11
N ALA A 36 -0.16 -21.90 10.05
CA ALA A 36 0.78 -22.76 9.35
C ALA A 36 2.09 -22.05 8.91
N PRO A 37 2.07 -20.83 8.35
CA PRO A 37 3.30 -20.17 7.92
C PRO A 37 4.29 -19.88 9.06
N VAL A 38 3.77 -19.60 10.26
CA VAL A 38 4.59 -19.36 11.46
C VAL A 38 5.14 -20.69 12.00
N LEU A 39 4.28 -21.70 12.14
CA LEU A 39 4.68 -23.02 12.66
C LEU A 39 5.67 -23.75 11.76
N GLU A 40 5.60 -23.55 10.45
CA GLU A 40 6.58 -24.11 9.52
C GLU A 40 8.02 -23.64 9.80
N VAL A 41 8.21 -22.47 10.42
CA VAL A 41 9.53 -21.98 10.81
C VAL A 41 10.22 -22.92 11.80
N ALA A 42 9.47 -23.54 12.72
CA ALA A 42 10.04 -24.45 13.71
C ALA A 42 10.69 -25.71 13.09
N THR A 43 10.21 -26.14 11.92
CA THR A 43 10.65 -27.38 11.25
C THR A 43 11.84 -27.18 10.32
N HIS A 44 12.26 -25.93 10.05
CA HIS A 44 13.31 -25.62 9.10
C HIS A 44 14.34 -24.62 9.67
N PRO A 45 15.51 -25.09 10.11
CA PRO A 45 16.48 -24.29 10.87
C PRO A 45 16.98 -23.00 10.23
N LEU A 46 16.85 -22.86 8.90
CA LEU A 46 17.26 -21.69 8.15
C LEU A 46 16.08 -20.84 7.66
N LYS A 47 14.84 -21.25 7.99
CA LYS A 47 13.64 -20.51 7.58
C LYS A 47 13.42 -19.33 8.51
N SER A 48 13.12 -18.17 7.92
CA SER A 48 12.57 -17.03 8.61
C SER A 48 11.24 -16.65 7.96
N TYR A 49 10.35 -16.11 8.76
CA TYR A 49 9.06 -15.61 8.28
C TYR A 49 8.85 -14.19 8.82
N THR A 50 8.39 -13.29 7.97
CA THR A 50 8.06 -11.92 8.37
C THR A 50 6.71 -11.56 7.82
N ASP A 51 5.89 -10.93 8.65
CA ASP A 51 4.57 -10.46 8.25
C ASP A 51 4.18 -9.19 9.01
N ARG A 52 3.13 -8.54 8.51
CA ARG A 52 2.50 -7.39 9.15
C ARG A 52 1.02 -7.68 9.32
N ILE A 53 0.56 -7.62 10.55
CA ILE A 53 -0.85 -7.81 10.90
C ILE A 53 -1.45 -6.53 11.47
N THR A 54 -2.73 -6.30 11.17
CA THR A 54 -3.53 -5.25 11.80
C THR A 54 -4.30 -5.87 12.95
N LEU A 55 -4.18 -5.28 14.13
CA LEU A 55 -4.88 -5.71 15.33
C LEU A 55 -6.30 -5.09 15.39
N ALA A 56 -7.13 -5.56 16.30
CA ALA A 56 -8.52 -5.17 16.42
C ALA A 56 -8.73 -3.67 16.77
N ASP A 57 -7.71 -3.02 17.29
CA ASP A 57 -7.68 -1.59 17.65
C ASP A 57 -7.08 -0.70 16.55
N ASP A 58 -6.97 -1.20 15.30
CA ASP A 58 -6.31 -0.55 14.17
C ASP A 58 -4.80 -0.27 14.37
N SER A 59 -4.20 -0.81 15.42
CA SER A 59 -2.76 -0.83 15.56
C SER A 59 -2.14 -1.90 14.66
N VAL A 60 -0.83 -1.83 14.45
CA VAL A 60 -0.11 -2.73 13.56
C VAL A 60 1.03 -3.40 14.28
N ALA A 61 1.17 -4.71 14.09
CA ALA A 61 2.30 -5.49 14.56
C ALA A 61 3.11 -6.02 13.36
N ASP A 62 4.37 -5.59 13.26
CA ASP A 62 5.36 -6.21 12.38
C ASP A 62 5.97 -7.40 13.14
N ILE A 63 5.92 -8.57 12.55
CA ILE A 63 6.34 -9.84 13.18
C ILE A 63 7.50 -10.43 12.38
N GLY A 64 8.54 -10.83 13.08
CA GLY A 64 9.66 -11.58 12.51
C GLY A 64 9.89 -12.86 13.30
N CYS A 65 9.80 -14.02 12.64
CA CYS A 65 9.95 -15.33 13.23
C CYS A 65 11.20 -16.03 12.74
N VAL A 66 11.96 -16.65 13.64
CA VAL A 66 13.10 -17.51 13.32
C VAL A 66 13.08 -18.76 14.20
N THR A 67 13.67 -19.84 13.70
CA THR A 67 13.83 -21.08 14.47
C THR A 67 14.74 -20.86 15.67
N ARG A 68 14.41 -21.45 16.81
CA ARG A 68 15.32 -21.55 17.97
C ARG A 68 16.57 -22.34 17.61
N GLN A 69 17.71 -21.89 18.09
CA GLN A 69 18.98 -22.58 17.88
C GLN A 69 19.36 -23.50 19.03
N ASP A 70 18.77 -23.30 20.19
CA ASP A 70 19.06 -24.02 21.44
C ASP A 70 18.03 -25.11 21.75
N GLY A 71 17.08 -25.37 20.87
CA GLY A 71 16.03 -26.35 21.02
C GLY A 71 14.92 -26.21 20.00
N GLU A 72 13.89 -27.04 20.09
CA GLU A 72 12.71 -26.93 19.22
C GLU A 72 11.87 -25.71 19.58
N GLY A 73 11.38 -25.01 18.55
CA GLY A 73 10.48 -23.88 18.72
C GLY A 73 10.87 -22.67 17.89
N ILE A 74 10.23 -21.55 18.16
CA ILE A 74 10.30 -20.32 17.37
C ILE A 74 10.63 -19.15 18.31
N VAL A 75 11.53 -18.27 17.84
CA VAL A 75 11.75 -16.94 18.42
C VAL A 75 11.06 -15.92 17.56
N ILE A 76 10.21 -15.10 18.16
CA ILE A 76 9.35 -14.14 17.49
C ILE A 76 9.67 -12.75 18.04
N ALA A 77 10.10 -11.85 17.17
CA ALA A 77 10.27 -10.45 17.48
C ALA A 77 9.05 -9.67 16.96
N VAL A 78 8.47 -8.86 17.82
CA VAL A 78 7.29 -8.05 17.50
C VAL A 78 7.64 -6.57 17.60
N ARG A 79 7.29 -5.80 16.59
CA ARG A 79 7.33 -4.34 16.61
C ARG A 79 5.91 -3.82 16.51
N HIS A 80 5.40 -3.31 17.62
CA HIS A 80 4.08 -2.71 17.67
C HIS A 80 4.10 -1.24 17.29
N GLN A 81 3.11 -0.80 16.53
CA GLN A 81 2.85 0.59 16.20
C GLN A 81 1.39 0.91 16.54
N SER A 82 1.16 1.78 17.49
CA SER A 82 -0.20 2.17 17.86
C SER A 82 -0.96 2.77 16.66
N ALA A 83 -2.30 2.67 16.68
CA ALA A 83 -3.16 3.26 15.65
C ALA A 83 -2.84 4.74 15.40
N LYS A 84 -2.55 5.51 16.47
CA LYS A 84 -2.13 6.91 16.38
C LYS A 84 -0.79 7.09 15.64
N ALA A 85 0.18 6.20 15.85
CA ALA A 85 1.46 6.25 15.14
C ALA A 85 1.30 5.88 13.67
N VAL A 86 0.44 4.91 13.35
CA VAL A 86 0.08 4.53 11.99
C VAL A 86 -0.61 5.70 11.28
N ALA A 87 -1.62 6.32 11.90
CA ALA A 87 -2.29 7.50 11.38
C ALA A 87 -1.34 8.68 11.18
N SER A 88 -0.42 8.94 12.13
CA SER A 88 0.60 9.98 11.99
C SER A 88 1.54 9.74 10.82
N ASN A 89 1.92 8.49 10.53
CA ASN A 89 2.73 8.16 9.37
C ASN A 89 1.94 8.32 8.05
N THR A 90 0.66 7.99 8.05
CA THR A 90 -0.25 8.23 6.92
C THR A 90 -0.39 9.73 6.64
N LEU A 91 -0.60 10.55 7.67
CA LEU A 91 -0.66 12.01 7.54
C LEU A 91 0.67 12.60 7.02
N LYS A 92 1.83 12.02 7.38
CA LYS A 92 3.11 12.44 6.82
C LYS A 92 3.25 12.10 5.34
N LEU A 93 2.76 10.95 4.88
CA LEU A 93 2.70 10.61 3.46
C LEU A 93 1.76 11.55 2.72
N GLN A 94 0.61 11.87 3.32
CA GLN A 94 -0.34 12.84 2.77
C GLN A 94 0.30 14.23 2.61
N SER A 95 1.04 14.70 3.61
CA SER A 95 1.71 16.01 3.55
C SER A 95 2.76 16.11 2.43
N LEU A 96 3.30 14.97 1.96
CA LEU A 96 4.17 14.95 0.79
C LEU A 96 3.41 15.21 -0.52
N LEU A 97 2.11 14.95 -0.53
CA LEU A 97 1.24 15.23 -1.68
C LEU A 97 0.66 16.66 -1.64
N GLU A 98 0.66 17.29 -0.47
CA GLU A 98 0.29 18.70 -0.30
C GLU A 98 1.29 19.57 -1.07
N GLY A 99 0.81 20.36 -2.00
CA GLY A 99 1.64 21.17 -2.90
C GLY A 99 2.08 20.45 -4.18
N TYR A 100 1.75 19.18 -4.35
CA TYR A 100 1.79 18.52 -5.66
C TYR A 100 0.51 18.89 -6.42
N GLU A 101 0.42 20.16 -6.76
CA GLU A 101 -0.52 20.60 -7.80
C GLU A 101 0.06 20.10 -9.13
N THR A 102 -0.40 18.91 -9.53
CA THR A 102 -0.03 18.41 -10.85
C THR A 102 -0.55 19.39 -11.89
N ILE A 103 0.34 19.84 -12.75
CA ILE A 103 -0.01 20.55 -13.96
C ILE A 103 -1.07 19.69 -14.66
N ASP A 104 -2.32 20.19 -14.79
CA ASP A 104 -3.47 19.51 -15.38
C ASP A 104 -4.25 18.48 -14.52
N SER A 105 -4.41 18.71 -13.21
CA SER A 105 -5.37 17.94 -12.38
C SER A 105 -5.16 16.42 -12.37
N GLY A 106 -3.92 15.96 -12.38
CA GLY A 106 -3.62 14.55 -12.25
C GLY A 106 -3.79 14.09 -10.79
N ASN A 107 -4.30 12.88 -10.61
CA ASN A 107 -4.46 12.28 -9.30
C ASN A 107 -3.31 11.31 -8.99
N ILE A 108 -2.93 11.28 -7.74
CA ILE A 108 -1.96 10.34 -7.18
C ILE A 108 -2.67 9.53 -6.10
N VAL A 109 -2.58 8.22 -6.16
CA VAL A 109 -3.08 7.30 -5.14
C VAL A 109 -1.94 6.42 -4.69
N ILE A 110 -1.68 6.37 -3.39
CA ILE A 110 -0.67 5.50 -2.78
C ILE A 110 -1.39 4.43 -1.98
N GLU A 111 -1.14 3.18 -2.33
CA GLU A 111 -1.67 2.01 -1.63
C GLU A 111 -0.58 1.25 -0.89
N ASN A 112 -0.97 0.68 0.24
CA ASN A 112 -0.22 -0.32 0.97
C ASN A 112 -1.17 -1.47 1.37
N ASP A 113 -0.86 -2.70 0.96
CA ASP A 113 -1.67 -3.89 1.24
C ASP A 113 -3.17 -3.73 0.85
N GLY A 114 -3.41 -3.13 -0.32
CA GLY A 114 -4.76 -2.90 -0.86
C GLY A 114 -5.56 -1.78 -0.17
N LYS A 115 -4.94 -1.02 0.74
CA LYS A 115 -5.56 0.14 1.39
C LYS A 115 -4.91 1.42 0.90
N VAL A 116 -5.71 2.42 0.59
CA VAL A 116 -5.21 3.77 0.25
C VAL A 116 -4.65 4.42 1.51
N VAL A 117 -3.40 4.84 1.45
CA VAL A 117 -2.68 5.48 2.56
C VAL A 117 -2.34 6.94 2.32
N ALA A 118 -2.43 7.41 1.09
CA ALA A 118 -2.35 8.82 0.73
C ALA A 118 -2.93 9.06 -0.67
N THR A 119 -3.56 10.19 -0.89
CA THR A 119 -4.06 10.62 -2.21
C THR A 119 -4.32 12.12 -2.23
N ASN A 120 -4.24 12.74 -3.42
CA ASN A 120 -4.72 14.09 -3.67
C ASN A 120 -6.12 14.13 -4.31
N ALA A 121 -6.73 12.96 -4.57
CA ALA A 121 -8.07 12.87 -5.15
C ALA A 121 -9.19 13.22 -4.15
N VAL A 122 -8.94 13.03 -2.85
CA VAL A 122 -9.92 13.26 -1.77
C VAL A 122 -9.21 13.68 -0.49
N GLU A 123 -9.87 14.50 0.31
CA GLU A 123 -9.38 14.87 1.64
C GLU A 123 -9.45 13.67 2.60
N PRO A 124 -8.45 13.52 3.49
CA PRO A 124 -8.46 12.45 4.48
C PRO A 124 -9.60 12.65 5.49
N THR A 125 -10.19 11.54 5.92
CA THR A 125 -11.09 11.56 7.07
C THR A 125 -10.32 11.84 8.37
N VAL A 126 -11.04 12.13 9.46
CA VAL A 126 -10.44 12.43 10.78
C VAL A 126 -9.48 11.33 11.27
N LEU A 127 -9.64 10.10 10.81
CA LEU A 127 -8.80 8.96 11.17
C LEU A 127 -7.68 8.66 10.15
N GLY A 128 -7.50 9.53 9.13
CA GLY A 128 -6.50 9.28 8.08
C GLY A 128 -6.87 8.13 7.14
N VAL A 129 -8.15 7.79 7.07
CA VAL A 129 -8.69 6.83 6.10
C VAL A 129 -9.09 7.60 4.84
N PHE A 130 -8.80 7.04 3.68
CA PHE A 130 -9.14 7.59 2.38
C PHE A 130 -10.15 6.69 1.69
N ASP A 131 -11.37 7.17 1.55
CA ASP A 131 -12.40 6.53 0.74
C ASP A 131 -12.36 7.16 -0.66
N LEU A 132 -11.75 6.47 -1.62
CA LEU A 132 -11.72 6.95 -3.00
C LEU A 132 -13.12 7.07 -3.56
N PRO A 133 -13.43 8.15 -4.31
CA PRO A 133 -14.63 8.20 -5.13
C PRO A 133 -14.72 6.96 -6.05
N ALA A 134 -15.93 6.49 -6.31
CA ALA A 134 -16.12 5.24 -7.06
C ALA A 134 -15.42 5.25 -8.43
N THR A 135 -15.40 6.40 -9.12
CA THR A 135 -14.71 6.56 -10.40
C THR A 135 -13.20 6.39 -10.25
N ASP A 136 -12.59 7.02 -9.22
CA ASP A 136 -11.15 6.93 -8.97
C ASP A 136 -10.73 5.51 -8.60
N ALA A 137 -11.53 4.80 -7.81
CA ALA A 137 -11.31 3.39 -7.50
C ALA A 137 -11.31 2.52 -8.75
N ILE A 138 -12.27 2.72 -9.67
CA ILE A 138 -12.33 1.98 -10.94
C ILE A 138 -11.11 2.33 -11.82
N ILE A 139 -10.67 3.59 -11.87
CA ILE A 139 -9.48 3.98 -12.63
C ILE A 139 -8.24 3.28 -12.09
N VAL A 140 -8.07 3.24 -10.77
CA VAL A 140 -6.94 2.54 -10.13
C VAL A 140 -6.95 1.06 -10.46
N ASP A 141 -8.11 0.40 -10.41
CA ASP A 141 -8.24 -1.02 -10.74
C ASP A 141 -7.94 -1.29 -12.23
N GLU A 142 -8.42 -0.46 -13.15
CA GLU A 142 -8.08 -0.55 -14.58
C GLU A 142 -6.58 -0.35 -14.84
N ILE A 143 -5.92 0.52 -14.07
CA ILE A 143 -4.47 0.70 -14.15
C ILE A 143 -3.73 -0.54 -13.66
N LYS A 144 -4.17 -1.16 -12.54
CA LYS A 144 -3.61 -2.42 -12.03
C LYS A 144 -3.66 -3.52 -13.08
N ASP A 145 -4.81 -3.65 -13.75
CA ASP A 145 -5.06 -4.74 -14.68
C ASP A 145 -4.36 -4.56 -16.04
N ARG A 146 -4.24 -3.33 -16.53
CA ARG A 146 -3.83 -3.05 -17.91
C ARG A 146 -2.47 -2.40 -18.07
N CYS A 147 -1.96 -1.74 -17.03
CA CYS A 147 -0.67 -1.06 -17.12
C CYS A 147 0.48 -1.98 -16.71
N LEU A 148 1.65 -1.70 -17.26
CA LEU A 148 2.91 -2.26 -16.76
C LEU A 148 3.62 -1.22 -15.88
N PRO A 149 4.37 -1.64 -14.86
CA PRO A 149 5.08 -0.70 -13.99
C PRO A 149 5.94 0.30 -14.77
N GLY A 150 5.79 1.58 -14.47
CA GLY A 150 6.52 2.67 -15.12
C GLY A 150 6.15 2.94 -16.58
N LYS A 151 5.08 2.32 -17.10
CA LYS A 151 4.57 2.58 -18.45
C LYS A 151 3.24 3.31 -18.41
N VAL A 152 3.18 4.46 -19.08
CA VAL A 152 1.94 5.20 -19.26
C VAL A 152 1.08 4.51 -20.32
N ARG A 153 -0.21 4.35 -20.01
CA ARG A 153 -1.22 3.80 -20.93
C ARG A 153 -2.52 4.60 -20.85
N LEU A 154 -3.28 4.52 -21.93
CA LEU A 154 -4.67 4.97 -21.95
C LEU A 154 -5.56 3.87 -21.37
N VAL A 155 -6.38 4.24 -20.40
CA VAL A 155 -7.45 3.41 -19.83
C VAL A 155 -8.79 4.10 -20.07
N ASN A 156 -9.84 3.33 -20.35
CA ASN A 156 -11.19 3.85 -20.53
C ASN A 156 -12.05 3.44 -19.34
N VAL A 157 -12.65 4.42 -18.69
CA VAL A 157 -13.57 4.21 -17.57
C VAL A 157 -14.85 4.97 -17.85
N ASN A 158 -15.95 4.25 -17.94
CA ASN A 158 -17.30 4.81 -18.20
C ASN A 158 -17.38 5.69 -19.48
N GLY A 159 -16.57 5.41 -20.50
CA GLY A 159 -16.53 6.18 -21.76
C GLY A 159 -15.52 7.35 -21.74
N GLU A 160 -14.93 7.67 -20.61
CA GLU A 160 -13.89 8.66 -20.46
C GLU A 160 -12.49 8.04 -20.53
N TRP A 161 -11.55 8.76 -21.12
CA TRP A 161 -10.17 8.29 -21.27
C TRP A 161 -9.24 8.96 -20.28
N TYR A 162 -8.40 8.14 -19.67
CA TYR A 162 -7.38 8.57 -18.72
C TYR A 162 -5.99 8.08 -19.16
N LEU A 163 -4.98 8.88 -18.93
CA LEU A 163 -3.58 8.46 -18.98
C LEU A 163 -3.22 7.94 -17.58
N GLY A 164 -2.87 6.67 -17.48
CA GLY A 164 -2.55 6.04 -16.21
C GLY A 164 -1.21 5.33 -16.23
N THR A 165 -0.55 5.31 -15.09
CA THR A 165 0.65 4.51 -14.82
C THR A 165 0.73 4.14 -13.35
N TYR A 166 1.53 3.13 -13.02
CA TYR A 166 1.85 2.84 -11.63
C TYR A 166 3.31 2.45 -11.46
N GLY A 167 3.79 2.62 -10.24
CA GLY A 167 5.10 2.17 -9.80
C GLY A 167 5.01 1.45 -8.45
N LYS A 168 5.99 0.60 -8.17
CA LYS A 168 6.14 -0.06 -6.88
C LYS A 168 7.40 0.44 -6.18
N ALA A 169 7.25 0.94 -4.96
CA ALA A 169 8.35 1.38 -4.12
C ALA A 169 8.27 0.65 -2.77
N GLN A 170 9.15 -0.33 -2.56
CA GLN A 170 9.11 -1.23 -1.41
C GLN A 170 7.76 -1.96 -1.30
N LYS A 171 6.93 -1.62 -0.30
CA LYS A 171 5.60 -2.17 -0.08
C LYS A 171 4.46 -1.30 -0.62
N PHE A 172 4.78 -0.10 -1.13
CA PHE A 172 3.79 0.83 -1.65
C PHE A 172 3.61 0.67 -3.14
N TYR A 173 2.37 0.75 -3.59
CA TYR A 173 2.02 0.96 -4.98
C TYR A 173 1.61 2.42 -5.14
N VAL A 174 2.17 3.09 -6.13
CA VAL A 174 1.88 4.50 -6.43
C VAL A 174 1.23 4.54 -7.80
N TYR A 175 -0.03 4.90 -7.86
CA TYR A 175 -0.82 5.08 -9.07
C TYR A 175 -0.89 6.56 -9.39
N THR A 176 -0.70 6.90 -10.65
CA THR A 176 -0.90 8.28 -11.14
C THR A 176 -1.77 8.23 -12.39
N TYR A 177 -2.74 9.11 -12.46
CA TYR A 177 -3.63 9.21 -13.61
C TYR A 177 -4.13 10.64 -13.81
N ALA A 178 -4.43 10.97 -15.06
CA ALA A 178 -5.00 12.26 -15.45
C ALA A 178 -5.99 12.07 -16.61
N SER A 179 -7.00 12.94 -16.71
CA SER A 179 -7.93 12.93 -17.83
C SER A 179 -7.17 13.15 -19.14
N ALA A 180 -7.42 12.29 -20.12
CA ALA A 180 -6.85 12.42 -21.47
C ALA A 180 -7.67 13.34 -22.38
N GLN A 181 -8.83 13.82 -21.95
CA GLN A 181 -9.73 14.60 -22.80
C GLN A 181 -9.09 15.87 -23.33
N ARG A 182 -8.37 16.58 -22.48
CA ARG A 182 -7.65 17.81 -22.88
C ARG A 182 -6.60 17.56 -23.97
N TYR A 183 -5.92 16.41 -23.91
CA TYR A 183 -4.95 16.04 -24.94
C TYR A 183 -5.64 15.76 -26.27
N PHE A 184 -6.81 15.13 -26.26
CA PHE A 184 -7.59 14.88 -27.47
C PHE A 184 -8.12 16.19 -28.07
N GLU A 185 -8.57 17.13 -27.25
CA GLU A 185 -9.02 18.46 -27.70
C GLU A 185 -7.88 19.24 -28.37
N VAL A 186 -6.69 19.25 -27.77
CA VAL A 186 -5.51 19.90 -28.34
C VAL A 186 -5.10 19.22 -29.64
N VAL A 187 -5.04 17.90 -29.70
CA VAL A 187 -4.70 17.16 -30.93
C VAL A 187 -5.73 17.41 -32.02
N ALA A 188 -7.01 17.43 -31.70
CA ALA A 188 -8.08 17.72 -32.62
C ALA A 188 -7.98 19.16 -33.19
N ALA A 189 -7.70 20.14 -32.31
CA ALA A 189 -7.52 21.54 -32.74
C ALA A 189 -6.31 21.70 -33.66
N VAL A 190 -5.18 21.07 -33.34
CA VAL A 190 -3.99 21.07 -34.19
C VAL A 190 -4.26 20.39 -35.53
N ALA A 191 -4.91 19.23 -35.53
CA ALA A 191 -5.27 18.51 -36.77
C ALA A 191 -6.20 19.34 -37.66
N ALA A 192 -7.22 19.98 -37.06
CA ALA A 192 -8.11 20.86 -37.77
C ALA A 192 -7.36 22.06 -38.38
N GLY A 193 -6.45 22.69 -37.62
CA GLY A 193 -5.59 23.77 -38.10
C GLY A 193 -4.72 23.36 -39.29
N VAL A 194 -4.10 22.18 -39.22
CA VAL A 194 -3.29 21.62 -40.32
C VAL A 194 -4.15 21.38 -41.56
N LEU A 195 -5.37 20.80 -41.39
CA LEU A 195 -6.30 20.55 -42.49
C LEU A 195 -6.73 21.87 -43.19
N VAL A 196 -7.02 22.92 -42.41
CA VAL A 196 -7.38 24.23 -42.94
C VAL A 196 -6.22 24.84 -43.73
N LEU A 197 -5.00 24.76 -43.19
CA LEU A 197 -3.81 25.26 -43.92
C LEU A 197 -3.57 24.51 -45.22
N TYR A 198 -3.74 23.17 -45.20
CA TYR A 198 -3.55 22.34 -46.37
C TYR A 198 -4.62 22.59 -47.45
N SER A 199 -5.89 22.77 -47.04
CA SER A 199 -6.98 23.06 -47.96
C SER A 199 -6.93 24.49 -48.52
N GLY A 200 -6.24 25.44 -47.87
CA GLY A 200 -6.07 26.82 -48.37
C GLY A 200 -4.90 27.02 -49.33
N VAL A 201 -4.06 25.98 -49.52
CA VAL A 201 -2.88 26.00 -50.40
C VAL A 201 -3.16 25.28 -51.73
N VAL A 202 -4.28 24.57 -51.83
CA VAL A 202 -4.76 23.94 -53.07
C VAL A 202 -5.83 24.81 -53.69
#